data_38cc55434542b0d986b4b4f7eb0c49b1
#
_entry.id   38cc55434542b0d986b4b4f7eb0c49b1
#
_cell.length_a   1.000
_cell.length_b   1.000
_cell.length_c   1.000
_cell.angle_alpha   90.00
_cell.angle_beta   90.00
_cell.angle_gamma   90.00
#
_symmetry.space_group_name_H-M   'P 1'
#
loop_
_entity.id
_entity.type
_entity.pdbx_description
1 polymer ?
#
loop_
_entity_poly.entity_id
_entity_poly.type
_entity_poly.pdbx_seq_one_letter_code
_entity_poly.pdbx_strand_id
1 'polypeptide(L)'
;MKRFGVRVRIHRIGICALAAAGVFAASLEVRAQDDSPREASRTTEKELKIVLSASMGTLTVGRGEPEKVFALEGGSGQNRAAAAVADYSIRNRVGYLDVTLGEAEDGEGSHKKSFKITHFDGGNWTLRLSEGLPISFDVELGMGKGVFNLTGLKVKDFNLSTGASDVSVAFDEPNEATIETMSIESGVSKFEGRNLCNARFRRFHFQGGVGAYTLDFGGELKSEVDVDVEVGLGVMTIYVPWETGVHLTYEKNWVSHIDCGDDLDAKGDNEYISANYYSAPGKMNIHIDSGMGEVKVRRR
;
A
#
# COMPACT_ATOMS: atom_id res chain seq x y z
N MET A 1 43.72 10.00 38.21
CA MET A 1 42.53 9.59 38.97
C MET A 1 42.01 10.78 39.76
N LYS A 2 41.01 11.49 39.30
CA LYS A 2 40.31 12.55 40.04
C LYS A 2 38.84 12.44 39.75
N ARG A 3 38.06 12.07 40.76
CA ARG A 3 36.60 12.08 40.77
C ARG A 3 36.13 13.50 41.05
N PHE A 4 35.26 14.05 40.20
CA PHE A 4 34.50 15.25 40.48
C PHE A 4 33.08 14.86 40.85
N GLY A 5 32.69 15.12 42.09
CA GLY A 5 31.33 15.00 42.56
C GLY A 5 30.63 16.37 42.47
N VAL A 6 29.46 16.43 41.88
CA VAL A 6 28.60 17.61 41.91
C VAL A 6 27.56 17.44 43.01
N ARG A 7 27.58 18.36 43.97
CA ARG A 7 26.60 18.49 45.06
C ARG A 7 25.40 19.32 44.58
N VAL A 8 24.21 18.76 44.67
CA VAL A 8 22.95 19.52 44.55
C VAL A 8 22.52 19.99 45.94
N ARG A 9 22.33 21.32 46.09
CA ARG A 9 21.81 21.97 47.30
C ARG A 9 20.30 21.97 47.29
N ILE A 10 19.70 21.34 48.30
CA ILE A 10 18.27 21.43 48.60
C ILE A 10 18.06 22.65 49.54
N HIS A 11 17.18 23.58 49.12
CA HIS A 11 16.70 24.63 50.02
C HIS A 11 15.31 24.27 50.51
N ARG A 12 15.18 24.13 51.83
CA ARG A 12 13.92 24.04 52.58
C ARG A 12 13.49 25.45 52.97
N ILE A 13 12.25 25.82 52.69
CA ILE A 13 11.47 26.89 53.39
C ILE A 13 10.00 26.45 53.06
N GLY A 14 9.09 26.22 53.95
CA GLY A 14 8.67 26.85 55.17
C GLY A 14 7.15 26.71 55.15
N ILE A 15 6.57 26.04 56.17
CA ILE A 15 5.12 25.72 56.34
C ILE A 15 4.41 27.02 56.70
N CYS A 16 3.29 27.32 56.07
CA CYS A 16 2.17 28.06 56.69
C CYS A 16 0.81 27.54 56.26
N ALA A 17 -0.08 27.42 57.22
CA ALA A 17 -1.30 26.69 57.22
C ALA A 17 -2.54 27.52 56.82
N LEU A 18 -3.60 26.77 56.46
CA LEU A 18 -5.05 27.05 56.54
C LEU A 18 -5.68 28.12 55.65
N ALA A 19 -6.55 27.61 54.71
CA ALA A 19 -7.96 27.96 54.70
C ALA A 19 -8.76 26.98 53.77
N ALA A 20 -9.78 26.35 54.32
CA ALA A 20 -10.73 25.51 53.60
C ALA A 20 -11.64 26.39 52.72
N ALA A 21 -11.62 26.12 51.42
CA ALA A 21 -12.69 26.56 50.52
C ALA A 21 -12.97 25.41 49.56
N GLY A 22 -14.17 24.81 49.64
CA GLY A 22 -14.64 23.80 48.73
C GLY A 22 -14.67 24.34 47.32
N VAL A 23 -13.82 23.78 46.47
CA VAL A 23 -13.92 23.96 45.03
C VAL A 23 -14.41 22.66 44.44
N PHE A 24 -15.65 22.72 43.94
CA PHE A 24 -16.15 21.71 43.01
C PHE A 24 -15.13 21.51 41.92
N ALA A 25 -14.44 20.39 41.97
CA ALA A 25 -13.63 19.93 40.87
C ALA A 25 -14.62 19.43 39.79
N ALA A 26 -15.01 20.32 38.90
CA ALA A 26 -15.51 19.92 37.59
C ALA A 26 -14.34 19.19 36.91
N SER A 27 -14.40 17.90 36.86
CA SER A 27 -13.57 17.10 36.00
C SER A 27 -13.84 17.53 34.55
N LEU A 28 -13.03 18.44 34.06
CA LEU A 28 -12.87 18.63 32.63
C LEU A 28 -12.30 17.30 32.09
N GLU A 29 -13.20 16.46 31.62
CA GLU A 29 -12.80 15.44 30.66
C GLU A 29 -12.18 16.19 29.50
N VAL A 30 -10.85 16.26 29.47
CA VAL A 30 -10.11 16.61 28.26
C VAL A 30 -10.37 15.43 27.31
N ARG A 31 -11.43 15.58 26.49
CA ARG A 31 -11.53 14.81 25.27
C ARG A 31 -10.28 15.18 24.49
N ALA A 32 -9.37 14.24 24.36
CA ALA A 32 -8.37 14.29 23.30
C ALA A 32 -9.17 14.33 21.99
N GLN A 33 -9.34 15.50 21.45
CA GLN A 33 -9.85 15.73 20.12
C GLN A 33 -8.72 15.29 19.24
N ASP A 34 -8.98 14.32 18.35
CA ASP A 34 -8.03 13.88 17.32
C ASP A 34 -7.78 15.10 16.42
N ASP A 35 -6.71 15.83 16.71
CA ASP A 35 -6.31 17.04 15.99
C ASP A 35 -5.54 16.72 14.70
N SER A 36 -5.50 15.45 14.28
CA SER A 36 -4.86 15.05 13.04
C SER A 36 -5.59 15.67 11.85
N PRO A 37 -4.87 16.36 10.93
CA PRO A 37 -5.51 16.97 9.79
C PRO A 37 -6.10 15.89 8.87
N ARG A 38 -7.39 15.93 8.65
CA ARG A 38 -8.07 15.01 7.74
C ARG A 38 -8.04 15.47 6.28
N GLU A 39 -7.58 16.67 6.04
CA GLU A 39 -7.36 17.22 4.70
C GLU A 39 -6.28 18.29 4.72
N ALA A 40 -5.63 18.51 3.58
CA ALA A 40 -4.72 19.61 3.38
C ALA A 40 -4.91 20.24 1.98
N SER A 41 -4.96 21.57 1.95
CA SER A 41 -4.99 22.31 0.69
C SER A 41 -3.62 22.33 0.05
N ARG A 42 -3.60 22.33 -1.27
CA ARG A 42 -2.39 22.44 -2.08
C ARG A 42 -1.75 23.81 -1.94
N THR A 43 -0.42 23.87 -1.77
CA THR A 43 0.32 25.11 -1.57
C THR A 43 1.55 25.20 -2.49
N THR A 44 2.73 24.80 -2.01
CA THR A 44 4.00 24.96 -2.74
C THR A 44 4.65 23.65 -3.15
N GLU A 45 4.10 22.54 -2.74
CA GLU A 45 4.59 21.19 -3.05
C GLU A 45 4.51 20.90 -4.54
N LYS A 46 5.53 20.21 -5.04
CA LYS A 46 5.65 19.76 -6.43
C LYS A 46 5.60 18.25 -6.57
N GLU A 47 5.68 17.55 -5.47
CA GLU A 47 5.69 16.10 -5.36
C GLU A 47 5.07 15.70 -4.01
N LEU A 48 4.44 14.55 -3.93
CA LEU A 48 3.87 13.99 -2.71
C LEU A 48 4.46 12.60 -2.45
N LYS A 49 4.96 12.38 -1.24
CA LYS A 49 5.38 11.07 -0.75
C LYS A 49 4.41 10.63 0.33
N ILE A 50 3.89 9.43 0.16
CA ILE A 50 2.89 8.86 1.05
C ILE A 50 3.44 7.60 1.68
N VAL A 51 3.44 7.54 3.00
CA VAL A 51 3.56 6.32 3.79
C VAL A 51 2.19 6.03 4.38
N LEU A 52 1.65 4.85 4.10
CA LEU A 52 0.32 4.49 4.53
C LEU A 52 0.35 3.12 5.20
N SER A 53 0.05 3.08 6.48
CA SER A 53 -0.04 1.85 7.28
C SER A 53 -1.47 1.63 7.74
N ALA A 54 -2.06 0.49 7.40
CA ALA A 54 -3.39 0.11 7.84
C ALA A 54 -3.34 -1.28 8.47
N SER A 55 -3.51 -1.35 9.79
CA SER A 55 -3.47 -2.62 10.52
C SER A 55 -4.65 -3.51 10.17
N MET A 56 -5.85 -2.92 10.02
CA MET A 56 -7.10 -3.65 9.75
C MET A 56 -8.16 -2.72 9.13
N GLY A 57 -9.07 -3.30 8.33
CA GLY A 57 -10.25 -2.60 7.80
C GLY A 57 -10.33 -2.57 6.29
N THR A 58 -11.10 -1.62 5.78
CA THR A 58 -11.21 -1.34 4.35
C THR A 58 -10.58 0.01 4.03
N LEU A 59 -9.63 0.01 3.11
CA LEU A 59 -8.99 1.20 2.60
C LEU A 59 -9.31 1.37 1.11
N THR A 60 -9.84 2.53 0.75
CA THR A 60 -10.02 2.95 -0.64
C THR A 60 -9.12 4.14 -0.93
N VAL A 61 -8.28 4.04 -1.96
CA VAL A 61 -7.41 5.13 -2.43
C VAL A 61 -7.82 5.50 -3.85
N GLY A 62 -7.97 6.79 -4.10
CA GLY A 62 -8.33 7.26 -5.43
C GLY A 62 -8.16 8.76 -5.63
N ARG A 63 -8.54 9.22 -6.81
CA ARG A 63 -8.48 10.63 -7.21
C ARG A 63 -9.42 11.50 -6.37
N GLY A 64 -8.93 12.66 -5.97
CA GLY A 64 -9.65 13.70 -5.23
C GLY A 64 -9.69 15.02 -5.98
N GLU A 65 -9.96 16.09 -5.22
CA GLU A 65 -10.04 17.45 -5.74
C GLU A 65 -8.64 18.00 -6.04
N PRO A 66 -8.43 18.72 -7.16
CA PRO A 66 -7.10 19.22 -7.54
C PRO A 66 -6.54 20.29 -6.58
N GLU A 67 -7.40 20.98 -5.84
CA GLU A 67 -7.02 22.01 -4.86
C GLU A 67 -6.57 21.42 -3.52
N LYS A 68 -6.87 20.16 -3.27
CA LYS A 68 -6.46 19.45 -2.04
C LYS A 68 -5.30 18.50 -2.35
N VAL A 69 -4.29 18.49 -1.50
CA VAL A 69 -3.21 17.49 -1.56
C VAL A 69 -3.77 16.12 -1.23
N PHE A 70 -4.54 16.05 -0.14
CA PHE A 70 -5.27 14.87 0.28
C PHE A 70 -6.55 15.23 1.04
N ALA A 71 -7.49 14.28 1.06
CA ALA A 71 -8.62 14.25 1.98
C ALA A 71 -8.80 12.81 2.47
N LEU A 72 -8.85 12.63 3.79
CA LEU A 72 -9.06 11.35 4.46
C LEU A 72 -10.46 11.34 5.09
N GLU A 73 -11.32 10.48 4.57
CA GLU A 73 -12.69 10.31 5.01
C GLU A 73 -12.89 8.92 5.63
N GLY A 74 -13.78 8.80 6.58
CA GLY A 74 -14.15 7.50 7.13
C GLY A 74 -14.04 7.44 8.65
N GLY A 75 -14.08 6.22 9.15
CA GLY A 75 -14.06 5.90 10.57
C GLY A 75 -14.72 4.56 10.85
N SER A 76 -14.70 4.12 12.09
CA SER A 76 -15.52 3.01 12.55
C SER A 76 -16.82 3.52 13.17
N GLY A 77 -17.95 2.93 12.77
CA GLY A 77 -19.30 3.46 13.06
C GLY A 77 -19.71 3.52 14.53
N GLN A 78 -19.14 2.75 15.44
CA GLN A 78 -19.46 2.77 16.89
C GLN A 78 -18.30 2.35 17.82
N ASN A 79 -17.16 1.93 17.30
CA ASN A 79 -16.03 1.53 18.12
C ASN A 79 -14.90 2.56 18.03
N ARG A 80 -14.53 3.14 19.16
CA ARG A 80 -13.35 4.00 19.33
C ARG A 80 -12.02 3.29 19.03
N ALA A 81 -12.04 2.03 18.60
CA ALA A 81 -10.88 1.22 18.33
C ALA A 81 -10.26 1.45 16.95
N ALA A 82 -10.94 2.13 16.03
CA ALA A 82 -10.36 2.48 14.74
C ALA A 82 -10.03 3.96 14.71
N ALA A 83 -8.82 4.29 15.09
CA ALA A 83 -8.27 5.63 14.97
C ALA A 83 -7.65 5.82 13.56
N ALA A 84 -7.63 7.05 13.09
CA ALA A 84 -6.82 7.44 11.94
C ALA A 84 -5.96 8.62 12.36
N VAL A 85 -4.68 8.49 12.16
CA VAL A 85 -3.71 9.57 12.33
C VAL A 85 -3.18 9.93 10.95
N ALA A 86 -3.22 11.20 10.61
CA ALA A 86 -2.59 11.72 9.40
C ALA A 86 -1.65 12.84 9.79
N ASP A 87 -0.37 12.69 9.49
CA ASP A 87 0.64 13.73 9.66
C ASP A 87 1.09 14.22 8.29
N TYR A 88 0.98 15.54 8.08
CA TYR A 88 1.36 16.15 6.82
C TYR A 88 2.35 17.28 7.03
N SER A 89 3.46 17.22 6.30
CA SER A 89 4.49 18.27 6.34
C SER A 89 5.06 18.54 4.95
N ILE A 90 5.58 19.76 4.74
CA ILE A 90 6.25 20.15 3.50
C ILE A 90 7.71 20.43 3.78
N ARG A 91 8.62 19.78 3.06
CA ARG A 91 10.06 20.02 3.13
C ARG A 91 10.64 20.10 1.71
N ASN A 92 11.35 21.15 1.40
CA ASN A 92 11.96 21.35 0.08
C ASN A 92 10.97 21.20 -1.09
N ARG A 93 9.73 21.66 -0.93
CA ARG A 93 8.63 21.56 -1.90
C ARG A 93 8.17 20.12 -2.16
N VAL A 94 8.48 19.18 -1.29
CA VAL A 94 7.95 17.82 -1.25
C VAL A 94 6.98 17.74 -0.09
N GLY A 95 5.74 17.34 -0.36
CA GLY A 95 4.76 16.97 0.66
C GLY A 95 5.09 15.57 1.18
N TYR A 96 5.07 15.39 2.49
CA TYR A 96 5.19 14.10 3.17
C TYR A 96 3.90 13.86 3.92
N LEU A 97 3.19 12.83 3.55
CA LEU A 97 1.96 12.40 4.19
C LEU A 97 2.16 11.02 4.80
N ASP A 98 2.04 10.95 6.11
CA ASP A 98 2.07 9.71 6.88
C ASP A 98 0.65 9.44 7.40
N VAL A 99 0.09 8.29 7.06
CA VAL A 99 -1.27 7.90 7.43
C VAL A 99 -1.24 6.55 8.13
N THR A 100 -1.67 6.52 9.37
CA THR A 100 -1.83 5.29 10.16
C THR A 100 -3.31 5.05 10.45
N LEU A 101 -3.82 3.86 10.09
CA LEU A 101 -5.22 3.48 10.23
C LEU A 101 -5.37 2.21 11.08
N GLY A 102 -6.32 2.24 12.00
CA GLY A 102 -6.74 1.05 12.74
C GLY A 102 -5.88 0.69 13.97
N GLU A 103 -4.97 1.56 14.41
CA GLU A 103 -4.32 1.43 15.71
C GLU A 103 -5.18 2.12 16.78
N ALA A 104 -5.57 1.37 17.82
CA ALA A 104 -6.05 1.98 19.06
C ALA A 104 -4.82 2.45 19.84
N GLU A 105 -4.74 3.71 20.23
CA GLU A 105 -3.79 4.13 21.27
C GLU A 105 -4.03 3.24 22.52
N ASP A 106 -3.07 2.40 22.86
CA ASP A 106 -3.01 1.75 24.15
C ASP A 106 -2.78 2.86 25.19
N GLY A 107 -3.85 3.30 25.85
CA GLY A 107 -3.76 4.17 27.01
C GLY A 107 -2.78 3.55 28.01
N GLU A 108 -1.77 4.33 28.41
CA GLU A 108 -0.81 3.95 29.46
C GLU A 108 -1.55 3.40 30.68
N GLY A 109 -1.42 2.10 30.95
CA GLY A 109 -1.85 1.53 32.22
C GLY A 109 -2.39 0.11 32.26
N SER A 110 -2.32 -0.73 31.25
CA SER A 110 -2.82 -2.11 31.37
C SER A 110 -1.77 -3.17 31.05
N HIS A 111 -1.07 -3.64 32.09
CA HIS A 111 -0.23 -4.82 32.06
C HIS A 111 -1.03 -6.14 32.07
N LYS A 112 -2.09 -6.26 31.25
CA LYS A 112 -2.74 -7.55 31.01
C LYS A 112 -3.08 -7.69 29.54
N LYS A 113 -2.17 -8.32 28.78
CA LYS A 113 -2.45 -8.86 27.45
C LYS A 113 -3.54 -9.93 27.55
N SER A 114 -4.79 -9.51 27.54
CA SER A 114 -5.92 -10.40 27.33
C SER A 114 -6.35 -10.22 25.87
N PHE A 115 -5.95 -11.13 25.02
CA PHE A 115 -6.40 -11.22 23.63
C PHE A 115 -7.90 -11.56 23.64
N LYS A 116 -8.76 -10.56 23.82
CA LYS A 116 -10.19 -10.68 23.55
C LYS A 116 -10.42 -10.26 22.11
N ILE A 117 -10.47 -11.24 21.21
CA ILE A 117 -11.00 -11.07 19.86
C ILE A 117 -12.51 -10.85 19.97
N THR A 118 -12.93 -9.63 20.19
CA THR A 118 -14.34 -9.26 20.16
C THR A 118 -14.51 -8.11 19.17
N HIS A 119 -14.96 -8.45 17.97
CA HIS A 119 -15.31 -7.57 16.85
C HIS A 119 -14.11 -6.91 16.18
N PHE A 120 -13.69 -7.52 15.06
CA PHE A 120 -12.77 -6.95 14.10
C PHE A 120 -13.50 -5.88 13.26
N ASP A 121 -13.56 -4.67 13.73
CA ASP A 121 -14.07 -3.54 12.96
C ASP A 121 -12.94 -2.51 12.76
N GLY A 122 -12.13 -2.72 11.73
CA GLY A 122 -11.00 -1.85 11.38
C GLY A 122 -11.41 -0.54 10.71
N GLY A 123 -12.72 -0.29 10.58
CA GLY A 123 -13.25 0.89 9.91
C GLY A 123 -13.19 0.83 8.39
N ASN A 124 -13.86 1.83 7.78
CA ASN A 124 -13.82 2.06 6.34
C ASN A 124 -13.22 3.43 6.07
N TRP A 125 -12.12 3.45 5.34
CA TRP A 125 -11.34 4.65 5.08
C TRP A 125 -11.25 4.93 3.59
N THR A 126 -11.38 6.20 3.21
CA THR A 126 -11.18 6.67 1.84
C THR A 126 -10.16 7.78 1.83
N LEU A 127 -9.02 7.53 1.19
CA LEU A 127 -7.98 8.51 0.95
C LEU A 127 -8.09 9.02 -0.49
N ARG A 128 -8.41 10.29 -0.64
CA ARG A 128 -8.48 11.00 -1.92
C ARG A 128 -7.26 11.87 -2.10
N LEU A 129 -6.65 11.82 -3.29
CA LEU A 129 -5.38 12.45 -3.59
C LEU A 129 -5.45 13.38 -4.79
N SER A 130 -4.65 14.43 -4.78
CA SER A 130 -4.55 15.39 -5.88
C SER A 130 -4.07 14.73 -7.17
N GLU A 131 -4.75 14.97 -8.28
CA GLU A 131 -4.34 14.51 -9.62
C GLU A 131 -3.13 15.28 -10.19
N GLY A 132 -2.85 16.47 -9.65
CA GLY A 132 -1.83 17.36 -10.20
C GLY A 132 -0.41 17.18 -9.69
N LEU A 133 -0.16 16.24 -8.76
CA LEU A 133 1.14 16.01 -8.13
C LEU A 133 1.70 14.64 -8.50
N PRO A 134 2.98 14.52 -8.86
CA PRO A 134 3.66 13.22 -8.86
C PRO A 134 3.64 12.62 -7.45
N ILE A 135 3.20 11.36 -7.35
CA ILE A 135 2.99 10.69 -6.08
C ILE A 135 3.84 9.43 -6.00
N SER A 136 4.58 9.28 -4.90
CA SER A 136 5.25 8.04 -4.51
C SER A 136 4.49 7.40 -3.35
N PHE A 137 4.14 6.12 -3.50
CA PHE A 137 3.41 5.34 -2.51
C PHE A 137 4.31 4.29 -1.86
N ASP A 138 4.24 4.22 -0.55
CA ASP A 138 4.74 3.15 0.29
C ASP A 138 3.61 2.70 1.21
N VAL A 139 3.04 1.52 0.96
CA VAL A 139 1.78 1.09 1.55
C VAL A 139 1.93 -0.26 2.24
N GLU A 140 1.53 -0.32 3.49
CA GLU A 140 1.43 -1.54 4.28
C GLU A 140 -0.02 -1.79 4.71
N LEU A 141 -0.58 -2.95 4.33
CA LEU A 141 -1.91 -3.40 4.74
C LEU A 141 -1.80 -4.70 5.55
N GLY A 142 -2.18 -4.68 6.82
CA GLY A 142 -2.20 -5.87 7.65
C GLY A 142 -3.31 -6.84 7.25
N MET A 143 -4.54 -6.57 7.65
CA MET A 143 -5.71 -7.41 7.35
C MET A 143 -6.87 -6.59 6.78
N GLY A 144 -7.60 -7.18 5.83
CA GLY A 144 -8.85 -6.58 5.34
C GLY A 144 -8.90 -6.37 3.84
N LYS A 145 -9.38 -5.19 3.41
CA LYS A 145 -9.59 -4.91 1.99
C LYS A 145 -8.88 -3.63 1.55
N GLY A 146 -8.16 -3.72 0.43
CA GLY A 146 -7.54 -2.56 -0.23
C GLY A 146 -8.11 -2.34 -1.63
N VAL A 147 -8.56 -1.13 -1.93
CA VAL A 147 -9.00 -0.74 -3.28
C VAL A 147 -8.21 0.47 -3.72
N PHE A 148 -7.29 0.28 -4.66
CA PHE A 148 -6.44 1.34 -5.20
C PHE A 148 -6.87 1.63 -6.64
N ASN A 149 -7.74 2.63 -6.82
CA ASN A 149 -8.02 3.17 -8.15
C ASN A 149 -7.08 4.35 -8.42
N LEU A 150 -5.98 4.07 -9.10
CA LEU A 150 -4.92 5.04 -9.36
C LEU A 150 -5.10 5.79 -10.68
N THR A 151 -6.26 5.60 -11.32
CA THR A 151 -6.64 6.28 -12.56
C THR A 151 -6.64 7.80 -12.39
N GLY A 152 -5.95 8.51 -13.29
CA GLY A 152 -5.83 9.98 -13.27
C GLY A 152 -4.88 10.54 -12.21
N LEU A 153 -4.24 9.69 -11.41
CA LEU A 153 -3.13 10.09 -10.54
C LEU A 153 -1.81 9.99 -11.30
N LYS A 154 -0.84 10.84 -10.93
CA LYS A 154 0.53 10.80 -11.43
C LYS A 154 1.41 9.91 -10.54
N VAL A 155 1.32 8.60 -10.70
CA VAL A 155 2.08 7.68 -9.87
C VAL A 155 3.52 7.56 -10.36
N LYS A 156 4.47 7.91 -9.49
CA LYS A 156 5.91 7.89 -9.77
C LYS A 156 6.60 6.65 -9.22
N ASP A 157 6.19 6.22 -8.02
CA ASP A 157 6.65 5.00 -7.38
C ASP A 157 5.46 4.33 -6.69
N PHE A 158 5.42 2.99 -6.70
CA PHE A 158 4.35 2.24 -6.05
C PHE A 158 4.89 0.97 -5.41
N ASN A 159 4.93 0.97 -4.10
CA ASN A 159 5.26 -0.18 -3.27
C ASN A 159 4.05 -0.54 -2.42
N LEU A 160 3.63 -1.79 -2.47
CA LEU A 160 2.50 -2.30 -1.69
C LEU A 160 2.88 -3.62 -1.04
N SER A 161 2.82 -3.67 0.28
CA SER A 161 2.97 -4.90 1.07
C SER A 161 1.66 -5.22 1.79
N THR A 162 1.20 -6.47 1.70
CA THR A 162 -0.06 -6.87 2.30
C THR A 162 0.06 -8.17 3.08
N GLY A 163 -0.63 -8.25 4.22
CA GLY A 163 -0.69 -9.45 5.05
C GLY A 163 -1.82 -10.39 4.62
N ALA A 164 -2.94 -10.40 5.38
CA ALA A 164 -4.13 -11.23 5.09
C ALA A 164 -5.25 -10.36 4.49
N SER A 165 -5.31 -10.26 3.16
CA SER A 165 -6.10 -9.20 2.52
C SER A 165 -6.75 -9.58 1.19
N ASP A 166 -7.78 -8.81 0.79
CA ASP A 166 -8.35 -8.78 -0.56
C ASP A 166 -8.03 -7.41 -1.18
N VAL A 167 -7.15 -7.39 -2.17
CA VAL A 167 -6.62 -6.13 -2.73
C VAL A 167 -6.85 -6.05 -4.22
N SER A 168 -7.26 -4.87 -4.68
CA SER A 168 -7.33 -4.52 -6.08
C SER A 168 -6.56 -3.24 -6.38
N VAL A 169 -5.79 -3.25 -7.49
CA VAL A 169 -5.06 -2.09 -8.02
C VAL A 169 -5.47 -1.89 -9.49
N ALA A 170 -5.85 -0.69 -9.86
CA ALA A 170 -6.32 -0.40 -11.22
C ALA A 170 -5.78 0.90 -11.78
N PHE A 171 -5.48 0.87 -13.11
CA PHE A 171 -5.14 2.03 -13.93
C PHE A 171 -6.01 2.02 -15.20
N ASP A 172 -7.21 2.59 -15.14
CA ASP A 172 -8.12 2.58 -16.29
C ASP A 172 -7.69 3.55 -17.41
N GLU A 173 -6.77 4.48 -17.10
CA GLU A 173 -6.16 5.41 -18.03
C GLU A 173 -4.62 5.39 -17.92
N PRO A 174 -3.88 5.73 -18.97
CA PRO A 174 -2.42 5.78 -18.91
C PRO A 174 -1.91 6.77 -17.87
N ASN A 175 -1.02 6.30 -17.01
CA ASN A 175 -0.30 7.12 -16.04
C ASN A 175 0.55 8.17 -16.74
N GLU A 176 0.52 9.42 -16.29
CA GLU A 176 1.34 10.49 -16.88
C GLU A 176 2.84 10.40 -16.52
N ALA A 177 3.17 9.73 -15.42
CA ALA A 177 4.55 9.47 -15.03
C ALA A 177 5.00 8.06 -15.45
N THR A 178 6.30 7.80 -15.45
CA THR A 178 6.86 6.46 -15.60
C THR A 178 7.27 5.95 -14.23
N ILE A 179 6.85 4.73 -13.90
CA ILE A 179 7.26 4.03 -12.68
C ILE A 179 8.52 3.20 -13.02
N GLU A 180 9.62 3.44 -12.33
CA GLU A 180 10.84 2.66 -12.59
C GLU A 180 10.68 1.23 -12.12
N THR A 181 10.18 1.03 -10.91
CA THR A 181 9.85 -0.29 -10.36
C THR A 181 8.52 -0.21 -9.62
N MET A 182 7.57 -1.04 -10.00
CA MET A 182 6.31 -1.26 -9.29
C MET A 182 6.41 -2.57 -8.53
N SER A 183 6.33 -2.52 -7.20
CA SER A 183 6.51 -3.69 -6.34
C SER A 183 5.25 -4.00 -5.54
N ILE A 184 4.85 -5.27 -5.56
CA ILE A 184 3.69 -5.76 -4.83
C ILE A 184 4.04 -7.05 -4.11
N GLU A 185 3.97 -7.02 -2.79
CA GLU A 185 4.15 -8.18 -1.93
C GLU A 185 2.82 -8.54 -1.26
N SER A 186 2.42 -9.79 -1.35
CA SER A 186 1.09 -10.24 -0.93
C SER A 186 1.19 -11.55 -0.14
N GLY A 187 0.88 -11.51 1.16
CA GLY A 187 1.02 -12.64 2.06
C GLY A 187 -0.04 -13.73 1.82
N VAL A 188 -1.08 -13.79 2.67
CA VAL A 188 -2.22 -14.70 2.47
C VAL A 188 -3.39 -13.92 1.89
N SER A 189 -3.59 -13.97 0.57
CA SER A 189 -4.43 -12.96 -0.04
C SER A 189 -5.10 -13.36 -1.35
N LYS A 190 -6.11 -12.55 -1.70
CA LYS A 190 -6.56 -12.38 -3.06
C LYS A 190 -6.05 -11.05 -3.58
N PHE A 191 -5.38 -11.06 -4.73
CA PHE A 191 -4.91 -9.84 -5.39
C PHE A 191 -5.40 -9.78 -6.84
N GLU A 192 -5.87 -8.60 -7.24
CA GLU A 192 -6.30 -8.31 -8.60
C GLU A 192 -5.68 -7.01 -9.11
N GLY A 193 -4.74 -7.11 -10.05
CA GLY A 193 -4.22 -5.97 -10.80
C GLY A 193 -4.95 -5.83 -12.13
N ARG A 194 -5.44 -4.63 -12.46
CA ARG A 194 -6.16 -4.36 -13.71
C ARG A 194 -5.50 -3.26 -14.53
N ASN A 195 -5.38 -3.50 -15.84
CA ASN A 195 -4.81 -2.57 -16.82
C ASN A 195 -3.40 -2.11 -16.41
N LEU A 196 -2.57 -3.03 -15.94
CA LEU A 196 -1.26 -2.73 -15.35
C LEU A 196 -0.28 -2.06 -16.33
N CYS A 197 -0.38 -2.29 -17.66
CA CYS A 197 0.45 -1.57 -18.63
C CYS A 197 0.20 -0.07 -18.62
N ASN A 198 -1.02 0.36 -18.27
CA ASN A 198 -1.33 1.78 -18.10
C ASN A 198 -0.56 2.44 -16.94
N ALA A 199 -0.02 1.67 -15.99
CA ALA A 199 0.86 2.20 -14.96
C ALA A 199 2.18 2.75 -15.52
N ARG A 200 2.60 2.32 -16.74
CA ARG A 200 3.82 2.72 -17.44
C ARG A 200 5.09 2.42 -16.63
N PHE A 201 5.15 1.23 -16.08
CA PHE A 201 6.33 0.75 -15.36
C PHE A 201 7.42 0.30 -16.36
N ARG A 202 8.68 0.24 -15.85
CA ARG A 202 9.81 -0.42 -16.52
C ARG A 202 10.01 -1.81 -15.98
N ARG A 203 9.92 -1.98 -14.68
CA ARG A 203 9.96 -3.27 -13.99
C ARG A 203 8.73 -3.42 -13.12
N PHE A 204 8.18 -4.62 -13.14
CA PHE A 204 7.07 -5.02 -12.28
C PHE A 204 7.52 -6.24 -11.49
N HIS A 205 7.44 -6.15 -10.18
CA HIS A 205 7.75 -7.25 -9.28
C HIS A 205 6.52 -7.62 -8.47
N PHE A 206 6.14 -8.89 -8.51
CA PHE A 206 5.04 -9.44 -7.73
C PHE A 206 5.49 -10.64 -6.94
N GLN A 207 5.34 -10.60 -5.62
CA GLN A 207 5.59 -11.73 -4.73
C GLN A 207 4.31 -12.10 -4.00
N GLY A 208 3.76 -13.29 -4.28
CA GLY A 208 2.57 -13.86 -3.64
C GLY A 208 2.93 -15.01 -2.71
N GLY A 209 2.53 -14.96 -1.44
CA GLY A 209 2.71 -16.06 -0.49
C GLY A 209 1.72 -17.19 -0.75
N VAL A 210 0.51 -17.10 -0.18
CA VAL A 210 -0.56 -18.10 -0.35
C VAL A 210 -1.83 -17.42 -0.84
N GLY A 211 -2.38 -17.81 -1.99
CA GLY A 211 -3.59 -17.14 -2.45
C GLY A 211 -4.06 -17.39 -3.87
N ALA A 212 -4.88 -16.44 -4.33
CA ALA A 212 -5.38 -16.36 -5.68
C ALA A 212 -5.06 -15.00 -6.28
N TYR A 213 -4.32 -14.98 -7.36
CA TYR A 213 -3.74 -13.78 -7.93
C TYR A 213 -4.16 -13.61 -9.39
N THR A 214 -4.54 -12.40 -9.75
CA THR A 214 -4.83 -12.04 -11.14
C THR A 214 -4.02 -10.80 -11.50
N LEU A 215 -3.16 -10.93 -12.52
CA LEU A 215 -2.40 -9.84 -13.09
C LEU A 215 -2.88 -9.60 -14.52
N ASP A 216 -3.62 -8.53 -14.72
CA ASP A 216 -4.07 -8.12 -16.03
C ASP A 216 -3.22 -6.95 -16.54
N PHE A 217 -2.38 -7.25 -17.51
CA PHE A 217 -1.53 -6.29 -18.19
C PHE A 217 -2.24 -5.57 -19.35
N GLY A 218 -3.57 -5.35 -19.21
CA GLY A 218 -4.31 -4.51 -20.14
C GLY A 218 -3.75 -3.09 -20.22
N GLY A 219 -4.14 -2.38 -21.30
CA GLY A 219 -3.59 -1.08 -21.65
C GLY A 219 -2.57 -1.17 -22.77
N GLU A 220 -1.99 -0.04 -23.16
CA GLU A 220 -1.06 0.04 -24.28
C GLU A 220 0.40 0.02 -23.80
N LEU A 221 1.17 -0.97 -24.26
CA LEU A 221 2.60 -1.06 -24.01
C LEU A 221 3.39 -0.61 -25.24
N LYS A 222 4.24 0.41 -25.09
CA LYS A 222 5.07 0.99 -26.18
C LYS A 222 6.57 0.81 -25.99
N SER A 223 6.98 0.13 -24.93
CA SER A 223 8.39 -0.10 -24.60
C SER A 223 8.59 -1.53 -24.17
N GLU A 224 9.84 -1.92 -24.02
CA GLU A 224 10.20 -3.18 -23.40
C GLU A 224 10.16 -3.04 -21.87
N VAL A 225 9.58 -4.04 -21.21
CA VAL A 225 9.41 -4.10 -19.74
C VAL A 225 9.74 -5.49 -19.23
N ASP A 226 10.21 -5.55 -17.99
CA ASP A 226 10.48 -6.78 -17.29
C ASP A 226 9.41 -7.02 -16.20
N VAL A 227 8.95 -8.25 -16.11
CA VAL A 227 7.90 -8.69 -15.16
C VAL A 227 8.40 -9.92 -14.43
N ASP A 228 8.70 -9.76 -13.15
CA ASP A 228 9.13 -10.85 -12.27
C ASP A 228 7.96 -11.24 -11.35
N VAL A 229 7.62 -12.52 -11.35
CA VAL A 229 6.49 -13.07 -10.61
C VAL A 229 6.94 -14.25 -9.76
N GLU A 230 6.77 -14.12 -8.45
CA GLU A 230 7.03 -15.20 -7.50
C GLU A 230 5.73 -15.60 -6.79
N VAL A 231 5.38 -16.88 -6.77
CA VAL A 231 4.20 -17.40 -6.08
C VAL A 231 4.57 -18.59 -5.22
N GLY A 232 4.38 -18.48 -3.90
CA GLY A 232 4.65 -19.58 -2.98
C GLY A 232 3.67 -20.74 -3.14
N LEU A 233 2.37 -20.50 -2.90
CA LEU A 233 1.32 -21.51 -3.02
C LEU A 233 0.00 -20.88 -3.50
N GLY A 234 -0.59 -21.42 -4.56
CA GLY A 234 -1.90 -20.94 -5.01
C GLY A 234 -2.16 -21.02 -6.50
N VAL A 235 -3.06 -20.15 -6.94
CA VAL A 235 -3.43 -20.04 -8.35
C VAL A 235 -3.17 -18.62 -8.82
N MET A 236 -2.46 -18.49 -9.94
CA MET A 236 -2.24 -17.21 -10.59
C MET A 236 -2.74 -17.23 -12.02
N THR A 237 -3.35 -16.13 -12.45
CA THR A 237 -3.69 -15.90 -13.83
C THR A 237 -3.10 -14.60 -14.32
N ILE A 238 -2.35 -14.66 -15.40
CA ILE A 238 -1.71 -13.52 -16.06
C ILE A 238 -2.39 -13.31 -17.41
N TYR A 239 -2.95 -12.13 -17.64
CA TYR A 239 -3.51 -11.74 -18.91
C TYR A 239 -2.59 -10.74 -19.61
N VAL A 240 -2.28 -10.99 -20.88
CA VAL A 240 -1.44 -10.10 -21.70
C VAL A 240 -2.16 -9.76 -23.00
N PRO A 241 -2.22 -8.48 -23.43
CA PRO A 241 -2.84 -8.08 -24.69
C PRO A 241 -2.19 -8.76 -25.91
N TRP A 242 -2.99 -9.02 -26.96
CA TRP A 242 -2.50 -9.61 -28.21
C TRP A 242 -1.42 -8.78 -28.91
N GLU A 243 -1.48 -7.45 -28.75
CA GLU A 243 -0.54 -6.50 -29.39
C GLU A 243 0.85 -6.51 -28.74
N THR A 244 0.95 -7.00 -27.49
CA THR A 244 2.20 -7.07 -26.73
C THR A 244 3.01 -8.29 -27.17
N GLY A 245 4.29 -8.10 -27.50
CA GLY A 245 5.22 -9.21 -27.67
C GLY A 245 5.57 -9.83 -26.32
N VAL A 246 5.44 -11.15 -26.18
CA VAL A 246 5.71 -11.86 -24.92
C VAL A 246 6.89 -12.79 -25.09
N HIS A 247 7.85 -12.68 -24.18
CA HIS A 247 8.89 -13.66 -23.93
C HIS A 247 8.76 -14.12 -22.49
N LEU A 248 8.46 -15.39 -22.29
CA LEU A 248 8.18 -15.97 -20.98
C LEU A 248 9.22 -17.03 -20.65
N THR A 249 9.79 -16.93 -19.46
CA THR A 249 10.66 -17.94 -18.86
C THR A 249 10.13 -18.35 -17.50
N TYR A 250 10.37 -19.58 -17.09
CA TYR A 250 9.96 -20.01 -15.75
C TYR A 250 10.93 -21.02 -15.14
N GLU A 251 10.93 -21.04 -13.79
CA GLU A 251 11.67 -22.06 -13.06
C GLU A 251 10.86 -23.36 -12.97
N LYS A 252 11.46 -24.46 -13.47
CA LYS A 252 10.79 -25.75 -13.49
C LYS A 252 10.91 -26.44 -12.13
N ASN A 253 9.77 -26.74 -11.54
CA ASN A 253 9.72 -27.63 -10.40
C ASN A 253 8.65 -28.73 -10.62
N TRP A 254 8.64 -29.76 -9.80
CA TRP A 254 7.76 -30.93 -9.97
C TRP A 254 6.38 -30.77 -9.34
N VAL A 255 6.11 -29.69 -8.61
CA VAL A 255 4.87 -29.44 -7.88
C VAL A 255 4.07 -28.24 -8.42
N SER A 256 4.63 -27.45 -9.33
CA SER A 256 3.94 -26.36 -10.00
C SER A 256 3.57 -26.74 -11.43
N HIS A 257 2.42 -26.25 -11.89
CA HIS A 257 1.98 -26.35 -13.27
C HIS A 257 1.87 -24.98 -13.90
N ILE A 258 2.55 -24.78 -15.03
CA ILE A 258 2.48 -23.55 -15.81
C ILE A 258 1.79 -23.85 -17.12
N ASP A 259 0.63 -23.21 -17.35
CA ASP A 259 -0.20 -23.35 -18.54
C ASP A 259 -0.13 -22.03 -19.34
N CYS A 260 0.61 -22.05 -20.44
CA CYS A 260 0.81 -20.89 -21.31
C CYS A 260 -0.24 -20.77 -22.42
N GLY A 261 -1.21 -21.70 -22.50
CA GLY A 261 -2.16 -21.76 -23.61
C GLY A 261 -1.50 -22.09 -24.96
N ASP A 262 -2.28 -22.02 -26.02
CA ASP A 262 -1.83 -22.35 -27.38
C ASP A 262 -1.26 -21.13 -28.13
N ASP A 263 -1.23 -19.95 -27.47
CA ASP A 263 -0.87 -18.66 -28.08
C ASP A 263 0.61 -18.30 -27.97
N LEU A 264 1.38 -19.12 -27.25
CA LEU A 264 2.82 -18.98 -27.08
C LEU A 264 3.53 -20.22 -27.58
N ASP A 265 4.48 -20.01 -28.48
CA ASP A 265 5.31 -21.09 -29.04
C ASP A 265 6.43 -21.47 -28.06
N ALA A 266 6.56 -22.76 -27.76
CA ALA A 266 7.68 -23.24 -26.96
C ALA A 266 9.00 -23.12 -27.73
N LYS A 267 10.00 -22.45 -27.15
CA LYS A 267 11.37 -22.38 -27.71
C LYS A 267 12.36 -23.32 -27.02
N GLY A 268 12.01 -23.79 -25.84
CA GLY A 268 12.86 -24.69 -25.05
C GLY A 268 12.02 -25.32 -23.93
N ASP A 269 12.72 -25.97 -23.00
CA ASP A 269 12.03 -26.69 -21.91
C ASP A 269 11.27 -25.77 -20.96
N ASN A 270 11.70 -24.52 -20.80
CA ASN A 270 11.15 -23.55 -19.84
C ASN A 270 10.99 -22.16 -20.46
N GLU A 271 10.86 -22.07 -21.77
CA GLU A 271 10.86 -20.82 -22.51
C GLU A 271 9.75 -20.83 -23.57
N TYR A 272 8.97 -19.77 -23.58
CA TYR A 272 7.89 -19.53 -24.54
C TYR A 272 8.00 -18.15 -25.15
N ILE A 273 7.54 -18.00 -26.38
CA ILE A 273 7.54 -16.72 -27.07
C ILE A 273 6.28 -16.54 -27.89
N SER A 274 5.76 -15.33 -27.95
CA SER A 274 4.65 -15.01 -28.86
C SER A 274 5.14 -14.80 -30.29
N ALA A 275 4.33 -15.20 -31.27
CA ALA A 275 4.67 -15.04 -32.69
C ALA A 275 5.02 -13.62 -33.09
N ASN A 276 4.41 -12.61 -32.42
CA ASN A 276 4.65 -11.18 -32.68
C ASN A 276 5.79 -10.57 -31.86
N TYR A 277 6.54 -11.32 -31.04
CA TYR A 277 7.52 -10.73 -30.12
C TYR A 277 8.50 -9.77 -30.80
N TYR A 278 9.04 -10.14 -31.96
CA TYR A 278 10.06 -9.31 -32.64
C TYR A 278 9.48 -8.10 -33.36
N SER A 279 8.18 -8.10 -33.71
CA SER A 279 7.51 -7.05 -34.46
C SER A 279 6.61 -6.15 -33.61
N ALA A 280 6.30 -6.56 -32.38
CA ALA A 280 5.43 -5.81 -31.47
C ALA A 280 6.06 -4.48 -31.05
N PRO A 281 5.28 -3.39 -30.94
CA PRO A 281 5.76 -2.09 -30.47
C PRO A 281 6.16 -2.10 -29.00
N GLY A 282 5.50 -2.91 -28.20
CA GLY A 282 5.80 -3.14 -26.78
C GLY A 282 6.11 -4.60 -26.52
N LYS A 283 7.09 -4.86 -25.67
CA LYS A 283 7.55 -6.19 -25.33
C LYS A 283 7.53 -6.40 -23.84
N MET A 284 7.15 -7.60 -23.43
CA MET A 284 7.08 -7.99 -22.03
C MET A 284 7.91 -9.26 -21.83
N ASN A 285 8.98 -9.14 -21.04
CA ASN A 285 9.78 -10.27 -20.61
C ASN A 285 9.23 -10.72 -19.26
N ILE A 286 8.62 -11.89 -19.21
CA ILE A 286 8.00 -12.43 -18.00
C ILE A 286 8.88 -13.55 -17.46
N HIS A 287 9.27 -13.42 -16.21
CA HIS A 287 9.92 -14.49 -15.46
C HIS A 287 9.00 -14.97 -14.34
N ILE A 288 8.79 -16.30 -14.22
CA ILE A 288 7.90 -16.89 -13.23
C ILE A 288 8.65 -17.89 -12.37
N ASP A 289 8.64 -17.68 -11.07
CA ASP A 289 8.99 -18.69 -10.07
C ASP A 289 7.72 -19.08 -9.30
N SER A 290 7.34 -20.36 -9.36
CA SER A 290 6.15 -20.86 -8.67
C SER A 290 6.48 -22.07 -7.82
N GLY A 291 6.27 -21.95 -6.49
CA GLY A 291 6.52 -23.03 -5.54
C GLY A 291 5.55 -24.20 -5.72
N MET A 292 4.25 -24.00 -5.42
CA MET A 292 3.22 -25.04 -5.55
C MET A 292 1.90 -24.44 -6.04
N GLY A 293 1.33 -25.02 -7.08
CA GLY A 293 0.03 -24.58 -7.61
C GLY A 293 -0.01 -24.47 -9.11
N GLU A 294 -0.85 -23.58 -9.61
CA GLU A 294 -1.08 -23.39 -11.04
C GLU A 294 -0.88 -21.93 -11.45
N VAL A 295 -0.09 -21.70 -12.50
CA VAL A 295 0.02 -20.39 -13.15
C VAL A 295 -0.51 -20.51 -14.58
N LYS A 296 -1.48 -19.68 -14.90
CA LYS A 296 -2.07 -19.58 -16.25
C LYS A 296 -1.63 -18.28 -16.91
N VAL A 297 -1.08 -18.36 -18.10
CA VAL A 297 -0.82 -17.19 -18.94
C VAL A 297 -1.75 -17.24 -20.14
N ARG A 298 -2.47 -16.15 -20.37
CA ARG A 298 -3.50 -16.04 -21.42
C ARG A 298 -3.34 -14.76 -22.19
N ARG A 299 -3.52 -14.84 -23.50
CA ARG A 299 -3.58 -13.69 -24.39
C ARG A 299 -5.03 -13.24 -24.57
N ARG A 300 -5.29 -11.93 -24.60
CA ARG A 300 -6.65 -11.40 -24.79
C ARG A 300 -6.69 -10.06 -25.51
#